data_3bdcf2300cf06701c9bc263ce36c1577
#
_entry.id   3bdcf2300cf06701c9bc263ce36c1577
#
_cell.length_a   1.000
_cell.length_b   1.000
_cell.length_c   1.000
_cell.angle_alpha   90.00
_cell.angle_beta   90.00
_cell.angle_gamma   90.00
#
_symmetry.space_group_name_H-M   'P 1'
#
loop_
_entity.id
_entity.type
_entity.pdbx_description
1 polymer ?
#
loop_
_entity_poly.entity_id
_entity_poly.type
_entity_poly.pdbx_seq_one_letter_code
_entity_poly.pdbx_strand_id
1 'polypeptide(L)'
;MSGSISATVIRATRLDAAGAAVTGANAYIVSEGFVRITATPRYTESPSTVILDIWGDVVVNEPENPEMLGVELQVGLIGVDPALVAFLAEGCTRIDDSVPVGLRLRAGRDATARYALETWTDALGGPDDCFGTQWHHWAFTRVRAGVLSAWTFEDASLEFTVSGYTQPALASWGDGPHDPAPGEAVTVGDFAVHSLTLVPPPEPTNGLASL
;
A
#
# COMPACT_ATOMS: atom_id res chain seq x y z
N MET A 1 -3.90 12.72 -11.10
CA MET A 1 -3.23 13.38 -9.96
C MET A 1 -2.46 12.33 -9.20
N SER A 2 -1.19 12.55 -8.89
CA SER A 2 -0.41 11.71 -7.97
C SER A 2 -0.39 12.37 -6.61
N GLY A 3 -0.61 11.62 -5.56
CA GLY A 3 -0.50 12.08 -4.17
C GLY A 3 0.70 11.44 -3.48
N SER A 4 1.32 12.13 -2.55
CA SER A 4 2.38 11.59 -1.69
C SER A 4 1.90 11.59 -0.25
N ILE A 5 2.06 10.46 0.41
CA ILE A 5 1.72 10.23 1.81
C ILE A 5 3.03 9.98 2.56
N SER A 6 3.22 10.69 3.65
CA SER A 6 4.30 10.39 4.60
C SER A 6 3.69 9.70 5.81
N ALA A 7 4.21 8.55 6.18
CA ALA A 7 3.69 7.76 7.29
C ALA A 7 4.78 7.48 8.31
N THR A 8 4.38 7.33 9.58
CA THR A 8 5.26 6.97 10.69
C THR A 8 5.20 5.49 11.01
N VAL A 9 4.06 4.85 10.75
CA VAL A 9 3.85 3.41 10.94
C VAL A 9 3.25 2.80 9.70
N ILE A 10 3.77 1.64 9.32
CA ILE A 10 3.31 0.85 8.19
C ILE A 10 3.04 -0.59 8.64
N ARG A 11 1.91 -1.13 8.23
CA ARG A 11 1.57 -2.54 8.38
C ARG A 11 1.40 -3.18 7.01
N ALA A 12 2.06 -4.29 6.81
CA ALA A 12 1.88 -5.11 5.63
C ALA A 12 1.37 -6.50 6.05
N THR A 13 0.28 -6.95 5.45
CA THR A 13 -0.40 -8.21 5.78
C THR A 13 -0.51 -9.08 4.54
N ARG A 14 -0.12 -10.35 4.62
CA ARG A 14 -0.28 -11.30 3.51
C ARG A 14 -1.74 -11.61 3.26
N LEU A 15 -2.10 -11.67 1.99
CA LEU A 15 -3.42 -12.07 1.54
C LEU A 15 -3.35 -13.40 0.79
N ASP A 16 -4.39 -14.19 0.96
CA ASP A 16 -4.60 -15.40 0.18
C ASP A 16 -5.16 -15.09 -1.22
N ALA A 17 -5.44 -16.12 -1.99
CA ALA A 17 -6.02 -15.97 -3.33
C ALA A 17 -7.43 -15.36 -3.32
N ALA A 18 -8.17 -15.53 -2.23
CA ALA A 18 -9.51 -14.97 -2.05
C ALA A 18 -9.48 -13.51 -1.53
N GLY A 19 -8.29 -12.98 -1.19
CA GLY A 19 -8.13 -11.63 -0.66
C GLY A 19 -8.32 -11.53 0.85
N ALA A 20 -8.45 -12.64 1.54
CA ALA A 20 -8.51 -12.69 3.01
C ALA A 20 -7.10 -12.69 3.61
N ALA A 21 -6.96 -12.17 4.83
CA ALA A 21 -5.71 -12.21 5.55
C ALA A 21 -5.29 -13.65 5.83
N VAL A 22 -4.02 -13.96 5.55
CA VAL A 22 -3.44 -15.26 5.89
C VAL A 22 -3.23 -15.31 7.39
N THR A 23 -3.67 -16.40 8.03
CA THR A 23 -3.45 -16.67 9.46
C THR A 23 -2.23 -17.55 9.67
N GLY A 24 -1.58 -17.40 10.82
CA GLY A 24 -0.42 -18.20 11.21
C GLY A 24 0.91 -17.47 11.08
N ALA A 25 2.01 -18.20 11.08
CA ALA A 25 3.35 -17.63 11.11
C ALA A 25 3.66 -16.77 9.86
N ASN A 26 4.37 -15.67 10.08
CA ASN A 26 4.78 -14.74 9.02
C ASN A 26 3.60 -14.09 8.27
N ALA A 27 2.48 -13.90 8.93
CA ALA A 27 1.28 -13.37 8.33
C ALA A 27 1.37 -11.86 8.08
N TYR A 28 2.01 -11.12 8.97
CA TYR A 28 2.12 -9.67 8.86
C TYR A 28 3.41 -9.12 9.47
N ILE A 29 3.67 -7.85 9.20
CA ILE A 29 4.74 -7.07 9.81
C ILE A 29 4.25 -5.65 10.05
N VAL A 30 4.60 -5.09 11.20
CA VAL A 30 4.44 -3.68 11.53
C VAL A 30 5.83 -3.08 11.74
N SER A 31 6.12 -2.01 11.06
CA SER A 31 7.39 -1.29 11.19
C SER A 31 7.16 0.19 11.39
N GLU A 32 7.92 0.76 12.30
CA GLU A 32 8.12 2.20 12.38
C GLU A 32 9.28 2.61 11.49
N GLY A 33 9.26 3.86 11.03
CA GLY A 33 10.31 4.45 10.21
C GLY A 33 9.74 5.53 9.32
N PHE A 34 10.60 6.20 8.56
CA PHE A 34 10.12 7.14 7.58
C PHE A 34 9.67 6.39 6.33
N VAL A 35 8.37 6.45 6.08
CA VAL A 35 7.75 5.83 4.91
C VAL A 35 7.10 6.91 4.07
N ARG A 36 7.46 6.94 2.79
CA ARG A 36 6.80 7.80 1.80
C ARG A 36 6.13 6.93 0.76
N ILE A 37 4.82 7.11 0.59
CA ILE A 37 4.08 6.41 -0.45
C ILE A 37 3.62 7.43 -1.48
N THR A 38 3.99 7.20 -2.74
CA THR A 38 3.44 7.91 -3.89
C THR A 38 2.45 6.99 -4.57
N ALA A 39 1.20 7.44 -4.63
CA ALA A 39 0.09 6.70 -5.24
C ALA A 39 -0.35 7.39 -6.52
N THR A 40 -0.34 6.66 -7.63
CA THR A 40 -0.72 7.17 -8.96
C THR A 40 -1.84 6.32 -9.54
N PRO A 41 -3.09 6.81 -9.57
CA PRO A 41 -4.19 6.10 -10.20
C PRO A 41 -3.94 5.88 -11.70
N ARG A 42 -4.28 4.70 -12.19
CA ARG A 42 -4.22 4.32 -13.59
C ARG A 42 -5.64 4.10 -14.11
N TYR A 43 -5.92 4.65 -15.27
CA TYR A 43 -7.22 4.56 -15.92
C TYR A 43 -7.07 3.92 -17.29
N THR A 44 -8.18 3.35 -17.79
CA THR A 44 -8.28 2.93 -19.20
C THR A 44 -8.19 4.14 -20.11
N GLU A 45 -7.64 3.94 -21.29
CA GLU A 45 -7.79 4.91 -22.37
C GLU A 45 -9.22 4.77 -22.92
N SER A 46 -10.01 5.82 -22.80
CA SER A 46 -11.36 5.89 -23.37
C SER A 46 -11.42 7.12 -24.28
N PRO A 47 -11.11 6.97 -25.56
CA PRO A 47 -11.16 8.10 -26.48
C PRO A 47 -12.61 8.56 -26.65
N SER A 48 -12.81 9.88 -26.65
CA SER A 48 -14.10 10.45 -27.02
C SER A 48 -14.39 10.17 -28.50
N THR A 49 -15.61 9.74 -28.78
CA THR A 49 -16.08 9.54 -30.17
C THR A 49 -17.04 10.66 -30.54
N VAL A 50 -16.65 11.46 -31.51
CA VAL A 50 -17.51 12.46 -32.10
C VAL A 50 -17.78 12.09 -33.55
N ILE A 51 -19.03 11.87 -33.89
CA ILE A 51 -19.45 11.60 -35.26
C ILE A 51 -20.22 12.83 -35.77
N LEU A 52 -19.77 13.37 -36.89
CA LEU A 52 -20.41 14.49 -37.54
C LEU A 52 -21.22 13.99 -38.76
N ASP A 53 -22.28 14.67 -39.08
CA ASP A 53 -23.02 14.47 -40.32
C ASP A 53 -22.32 15.14 -41.53
N ILE A 54 -22.93 15.04 -42.72
CA ILE A 54 -22.39 15.61 -43.95
C ILE A 54 -22.37 17.16 -43.96
N TRP A 55 -23.06 17.80 -43.02
CA TRP A 55 -23.09 19.27 -42.87
C TRP A 55 -22.18 19.75 -41.74
N GLY A 56 -21.53 18.81 -40.99
CA GLY A 56 -20.62 19.11 -39.89
C GLY A 56 -21.32 19.23 -38.54
N ASP A 57 -22.57 18.85 -38.43
CA ASP A 57 -23.31 18.81 -37.17
C ASP A 57 -22.99 17.55 -36.39
N VAL A 58 -22.89 17.67 -35.05
CA VAL A 58 -22.59 16.51 -34.15
C VAL A 58 -23.80 15.59 -34.07
N VAL A 59 -23.68 14.38 -34.60
CA VAL A 59 -24.72 13.34 -34.53
C VAL A 59 -24.53 12.43 -33.31
N VAL A 60 -23.25 12.13 -32.98
CA VAL A 60 -22.90 11.32 -31.80
C VAL A 60 -21.77 12.03 -31.07
N ASN A 61 -21.93 12.16 -29.79
CA ASN A 61 -20.90 12.64 -28.88
C ASN A 61 -20.83 11.70 -27.67
N GLU A 62 -19.92 10.73 -27.72
CA GLU A 62 -19.63 9.87 -26.58
C GLU A 62 -18.44 10.47 -25.83
N PRO A 63 -18.69 11.00 -24.60
CA PRO A 63 -17.61 11.56 -23.77
C PRO A 63 -16.67 10.47 -23.31
N GLU A 64 -15.44 10.84 -22.99
CA GLU A 64 -14.50 9.95 -22.30
C GLU A 64 -15.10 9.44 -20.99
N ASN A 65 -15.07 8.15 -20.80
CA ASN A 65 -15.49 7.49 -19.55
C ASN A 65 -14.38 6.51 -19.11
N PRO A 66 -13.24 7.03 -18.60
CA PRO A 66 -12.13 6.19 -18.19
C PRO A 66 -12.48 5.42 -16.93
N GLU A 67 -12.29 4.11 -16.96
CA GLU A 67 -12.40 3.24 -15.79
C GLU A 67 -11.06 3.14 -15.06
N MET A 68 -11.10 3.16 -13.73
CA MET A 68 -9.91 2.98 -12.90
C MET A 68 -9.44 1.52 -12.98
N LEU A 69 -8.18 1.33 -13.40
CA LEU A 69 -7.54 0.02 -13.49
C LEU A 69 -6.87 -0.39 -12.18
N GLY A 70 -6.42 0.57 -11.40
CA GLY A 70 -5.72 0.37 -10.14
C GLY A 70 -4.86 1.57 -9.77
N VAL A 71 -4.06 1.40 -8.73
CA VAL A 71 -3.14 2.44 -8.25
C VAL A 71 -1.72 1.88 -8.28
N GLU A 72 -0.84 2.56 -8.98
CA GLU A 72 0.59 2.32 -8.93
C GLU A 72 1.15 2.94 -7.65
N LEU A 73 1.89 2.15 -6.88
CA LEU A 73 2.49 2.55 -5.62
C LEU A 73 4.01 2.58 -5.76
N GLN A 74 4.61 3.63 -5.23
CA GLN A 74 6.04 3.70 -4.95
C GLN A 74 6.22 3.94 -3.46
N VAL A 75 6.82 2.99 -2.78
CA VAL A 75 7.02 2.99 -1.33
C VAL A 75 8.49 3.22 -1.06
N GLY A 76 8.83 4.42 -0.58
CA GLY A 76 10.17 4.76 -0.10
C GLY A 76 10.28 4.46 1.39
N LEU A 77 11.29 3.73 1.79
CA LEU A 77 11.48 3.18 3.13
C LEU A 77 12.86 3.58 3.66
N ILE A 78 12.91 4.32 4.77
CA ILE A 78 14.15 4.74 5.44
C ILE A 78 14.09 4.30 6.90
N GLY A 79 15.14 3.61 7.35
CA GLY A 79 15.24 3.20 8.76
C GLY A 79 14.25 2.13 9.21
N VAL A 80 13.67 1.40 8.26
CA VAL A 80 12.70 0.32 8.53
C VAL A 80 13.39 -1.03 8.75
N ASP A 81 12.65 -1.97 9.37
CA ASP A 81 13.11 -3.36 9.50
C ASP A 81 13.35 -3.96 8.09
N PRO A 82 14.54 -4.53 7.82
CA PRO A 82 14.81 -5.25 6.57
C PRO A 82 13.80 -6.35 6.23
N ALA A 83 13.12 -6.91 7.24
CA ALA A 83 12.04 -7.86 7.04
C ALA A 83 10.85 -7.24 6.28
N LEU A 84 10.55 -5.95 6.49
CA LEU A 84 9.51 -5.26 5.74
C LEU A 84 9.87 -5.15 4.27
N VAL A 85 11.13 -4.78 3.95
CA VAL A 85 11.59 -4.71 2.56
C VAL A 85 11.50 -6.09 1.90
N ALA A 86 11.92 -7.15 2.60
CA ALA A 86 11.82 -8.52 2.11
C ALA A 86 10.37 -8.98 1.93
N PHE A 87 9.44 -8.45 2.74
CA PHE A 87 8.02 -8.75 2.64
C PHE A 87 7.38 -8.06 1.42
N LEU A 88 7.72 -6.78 1.20
CA LEU A 88 7.13 -5.97 0.14
C LEU A 88 7.72 -6.26 -1.25
N ALA A 89 9.00 -6.61 -1.31
CA ALA A 89 9.73 -6.75 -2.56
C ALA A 89 9.99 -8.22 -2.92
N GLU A 90 9.52 -8.62 -4.09
CA GLU A 90 9.81 -9.95 -4.66
C GLU A 90 11.32 -10.15 -4.88
N GLY A 91 11.81 -11.33 -4.57
CA GLY A 91 13.21 -11.68 -4.72
C GLY A 91 14.14 -11.17 -3.61
N CYS A 92 13.59 -10.45 -2.63
CA CYS A 92 14.30 -10.08 -1.42
C CYS A 92 14.06 -11.10 -0.31
N THR A 93 15.10 -11.48 0.41
CA THR A 93 14.99 -12.32 1.62
C THR A 93 15.80 -11.70 2.74
N ARG A 94 15.24 -11.70 3.96
CA ARG A 94 15.98 -11.31 5.14
C ARG A 94 17.10 -12.33 5.40
N ILE A 95 18.26 -11.84 5.82
CA ILE A 95 19.34 -12.66 6.35
C ILE A 95 19.26 -12.57 7.86
N ASP A 96 18.97 -13.70 8.50
CA ASP A 96 18.99 -13.87 9.95
C ASP A 96 20.20 -14.72 10.31
N ASP A 97 21.29 -14.09 10.65
CA ASP A 97 22.48 -14.77 11.12
C ASP A 97 22.96 -14.10 12.40
N SER A 98 22.20 -14.36 13.47
CA SER A 98 22.40 -13.93 14.86
C SER A 98 22.63 -12.42 15.09
N VAL A 99 23.41 -11.75 14.33
CA VAL A 99 23.68 -10.30 14.14
C VAL A 99 24.84 -10.22 13.15
N PRO A 100 24.78 -9.51 12.02
CA PRO A 100 23.80 -8.48 11.65
C PRO A 100 22.68 -8.99 10.77
N VAL A 101 21.53 -8.31 10.88
CA VAL A 101 20.39 -8.48 10.00
C VAL A 101 20.66 -7.78 8.66
N GLY A 102 20.34 -8.44 7.56
CA GLY A 102 20.55 -7.88 6.23
C GLY A 102 19.52 -8.36 5.22
N LEU A 103 19.70 -7.90 3.98
CA LEU A 103 18.89 -8.32 2.84
C LEU A 103 19.73 -9.11 1.84
N ARG A 104 19.13 -10.17 1.30
CA ARG A 104 19.69 -10.92 0.17
C ARG A 104 18.76 -10.77 -1.02
N LEU A 105 19.32 -10.37 -2.15
CA LEU A 105 18.62 -10.29 -3.41
C LEU A 105 18.81 -11.61 -4.18
N ARG A 106 17.73 -12.21 -4.66
CA ARG A 106 17.75 -13.44 -5.44
C ARG A 106 16.98 -13.26 -6.75
N ALA A 107 17.42 -13.98 -7.77
CA ALA A 107 16.62 -14.14 -8.97
C ALA A 107 15.42 -15.03 -8.65
N GLY A 108 14.24 -14.63 -9.11
CA GLY A 108 12.98 -15.35 -8.91
C GLY A 108 11.90 -14.39 -8.38
N ARG A 109 10.69 -14.57 -8.87
CA ARG A 109 9.54 -13.79 -8.47
C ARG A 109 8.40 -14.72 -8.08
N ASP A 110 7.77 -14.45 -6.97
CA ASP A 110 6.47 -15.02 -6.65
C ASP A 110 5.37 -14.10 -7.17
N ALA A 111 5.03 -14.25 -8.44
CA ALA A 111 3.99 -13.43 -9.08
C ALA A 111 2.59 -13.59 -8.45
N THR A 112 2.42 -14.54 -7.54
CA THR A 112 1.16 -14.81 -6.86
C THR A 112 1.04 -14.12 -5.52
N ALA A 113 2.15 -13.66 -4.93
CA ALA A 113 2.13 -12.99 -3.63
C ALA A 113 1.29 -11.71 -3.68
N ARG A 114 0.44 -11.56 -2.69
CA ARG A 114 -0.42 -10.39 -2.49
C ARG A 114 -0.35 -9.99 -1.03
N TYR A 115 -0.44 -8.69 -0.79
CA TYR A 115 -0.51 -8.15 0.56
C TYR A 115 -1.43 -6.93 0.62
N ALA A 116 -1.98 -6.68 1.78
CA ALA A 116 -2.57 -5.40 2.12
C ALA A 116 -1.49 -4.51 2.71
N LEU A 117 -1.53 -3.22 2.38
CA LEU A 117 -0.61 -2.23 2.90
C LEU A 117 -1.41 -1.15 3.61
N GLU A 118 -1.14 -0.95 4.88
CA GLU A 118 -1.79 0.05 5.70
C GLU A 118 -0.76 1.01 6.27
N THR A 119 -1.12 2.28 6.36
CA THR A 119 -0.24 3.31 6.89
C THR A 119 -0.98 4.28 7.78
N TRP A 120 -0.31 4.75 8.81
CA TRP A 120 -0.79 5.76 9.74
C TRP A 120 0.12 6.97 9.73
N THR A 121 -0.52 8.12 9.74
CA THR A 121 0.15 9.42 9.85
C THR A 121 -0.65 10.30 10.81
N ASP A 122 0.03 11.08 11.62
CA ASP A 122 -0.62 12.03 12.49
C ASP A 122 -1.49 12.98 11.67
N ALA A 123 -2.75 13.12 12.04
CA ALA A 123 -3.56 14.21 11.54
C ALA A 123 -3.10 15.50 12.23
N LEU A 124 -2.91 16.55 11.45
CA LEU A 124 -2.55 17.88 11.96
C LEU A 124 -3.69 18.45 12.79
N GLY A 125 -3.71 18.10 14.04
CA GLY A 125 -4.54 18.62 15.09
C GLY A 125 -3.76 18.40 16.36
N GLY A 126 -3.26 19.47 16.97
CA GLY A 126 -2.37 19.37 18.13
C GLY A 126 -3.04 18.67 19.31
N PRO A 127 -2.28 18.29 20.34
CA PRO A 127 -2.78 17.61 21.54
C PRO A 127 -3.83 18.38 22.35
N ASP A 128 -4.14 19.60 21.95
CA ASP A 128 -5.11 20.49 22.61
C ASP A 128 -6.51 20.48 21.99
N ASP A 129 -6.71 19.75 20.88
CA ASP A 129 -8.05 19.63 20.30
C ASP A 129 -8.90 18.65 21.09
N CYS A 130 -10.13 19.12 21.43
CA CYS A 130 -11.12 18.38 22.22
C CYS A 130 -11.56 17.03 21.62
N PHE A 131 -10.99 16.62 20.51
CA PHE A 131 -11.31 15.40 19.78
C PHE A 131 -10.28 14.27 19.95
N GLY A 132 -9.21 14.48 20.75
CA GLY A 132 -8.15 13.48 20.92
C GLY A 132 -7.20 13.42 19.71
N THR A 133 -6.17 12.59 19.83
CA THR A 133 -5.22 12.37 18.73
C THR A 133 -5.91 11.62 17.60
N GLN A 134 -5.96 12.22 16.43
CA GLN A 134 -6.50 11.61 15.22
C GLN A 134 -5.37 11.16 14.29
N TRP A 135 -5.64 10.11 13.54
CA TRP A 135 -4.71 9.53 12.59
C TRP A 135 -5.34 9.50 11.19
N HIS A 136 -4.57 9.85 10.18
CA HIS A 136 -4.90 9.49 8.82
C HIS A 136 -4.50 8.04 8.60
N HIS A 137 -5.46 7.19 8.33
CA HIS A 137 -5.26 5.80 7.96
C HIS A 137 -5.51 5.60 6.47
N TRP A 138 -4.55 4.99 5.78
CA TRP A 138 -4.69 4.54 4.41
C TRP A 138 -4.57 3.03 4.35
N ALA A 139 -5.52 2.39 3.69
CA ALA A 139 -5.50 0.96 3.39
C ALA A 139 -5.46 0.75 1.87
N PHE A 140 -4.37 0.21 1.37
CA PHE A 140 -4.24 -0.28 0.00
C PHE A 140 -4.57 -1.77 -0.01
N THR A 141 -5.66 -2.12 -0.63
CA THR A 141 -6.40 -3.34 -0.33
C THR A 141 -5.75 -4.63 -0.80
N ARG A 142 -5.19 -4.65 -1.98
CA ARG A 142 -4.59 -5.84 -2.58
C ARG A 142 -3.42 -5.46 -3.46
N VAL A 143 -2.30 -5.23 -2.82
CA VAL A 143 -1.07 -4.88 -3.52
C VAL A 143 -0.42 -6.16 -4.04
N ARG A 144 -0.09 -6.17 -5.31
CA ARG A 144 0.76 -7.22 -5.87
C ARG A 144 2.17 -7.03 -5.37
N ALA A 145 2.86 -8.12 -5.03
CA ALA A 145 4.22 -8.07 -4.54
C ALA A 145 5.10 -7.18 -5.42
N GLY A 146 5.78 -6.28 -4.74
CA GLY A 146 6.49 -5.19 -5.38
C GLY A 146 7.84 -5.61 -5.95
N VAL A 147 8.41 -4.71 -6.68
CA VAL A 147 9.78 -4.83 -7.19
C VAL A 147 10.64 -3.84 -6.43
N LEU A 148 11.76 -4.26 -5.91
CA LEU A 148 12.79 -3.35 -5.43
C LEU A 148 13.30 -2.57 -6.64
N SER A 149 12.86 -1.30 -6.76
CA SER A 149 13.14 -0.47 -7.94
C SER A 149 14.44 0.33 -7.78
N ALA A 150 14.77 0.71 -6.57
CA ALA A 150 16.01 1.41 -6.25
C ALA A 150 16.42 1.18 -4.79
N TRP A 151 17.70 1.39 -4.53
CA TRP A 151 18.23 1.63 -3.18
C TRP A 151 19.29 2.71 -3.28
N THR A 152 19.29 3.59 -2.30
CA THR A 152 20.25 4.69 -2.21
C THR A 152 20.93 4.67 -0.85
N PHE A 153 22.23 4.86 -0.84
CA PHE A 153 23.02 4.92 0.36
C PHE A 153 23.67 6.31 0.43
N GLU A 154 23.18 7.16 1.31
CA GLU A 154 23.66 8.52 1.51
C GLU A 154 23.78 8.83 3.00
N ASP A 155 24.85 9.48 3.41
CA ASP A 155 25.07 10.01 4.78
C ASP A 155 24.71 9.01 5.89
N ALA A 156 25.15 7.75 5.74
CA ALA A 156 24.85 6.64 6.64
C ALA A 156 23.37 6.24 6.73
N SER A 157 22.53 6.74 5.85
CA SER A 157 21.13 6.28 5.67
C SER A 157 21.00 5.38 4.46
N LEU A 158 20.15 4.37 4.57
CA LEU A 158 19.82 3.46 3.49
C LEU A 158 18.32 3.61 3.17
N GLU A 159 18.05 4.07 1.98
CA GLU A 159 16.68 4.16 1.45
C GLU A 159 16.42 3.04 0.46
N PHE A 160 15.29 2.36 0.63
CA PHE A 160 14.77 1.39 -0.32
C PHE A 160 13.52 1.95 -1.00
N THR A 161 13.40 1.77 -2.30
CA THR A 161 12.18 2.08 -3.04
C THR A 161 11.59 0.80 -3.60
N VAL A 162 10.36 0.49 -3.20
CA VAL A 162 9.60 -0.65 -3.70
C VAL A 162 8.44 -0.15 -4.53
N SER A 163 8.33 -0.65 -5.77
CA SER A 163 7.21 -0.35 -6.65
C SER A 163 6.20 -1.49 -6.62
N GLY A 164 4.94 -1.18 -6.42
CA GLY A 164 3.84 -2.13 -6.39
C GLY A 164 2.64 -1.62 -7.19
N TYR A 165 1.62 -2.46 -7.30
CA TYR A 165 0.39 -2.14 -8.01
C TYR A 165 -0.82 -2.70 -7.27
N THR A 166 -1.81 -1.86 -6.98
CA THR A 166 -3.03 -2.32 -6.31
C THR A 166 -3.96 -2.98 -7.31
N GLN A 167 -4.63 -4.01 -6.84
CA GLN A 167 -5.75 -4.65 -7.52
C GLN A 167 -7.02 -4.42 -6.67
N PRO A 168 -8.22 -4.53 -7.25
CA PRO A 168 -9.43 -4.40 -6.48
C PRO A 168 -9.51 -5.46 -5.39
N ALA A 169 -10.06 -5.09 -4.24
CA ALA A 169 -10.35 -6.03 -3.14
C ALA A 169 -11.29 -7.13 -3.62
N LEU A 170 -11.02 -8.36 -3.24
CA LEU A 170 -11.88 -9.51 -3.54
C LEU A 170 -12.78 -9.89 -2.36
N ALA A 171 -12.44 -9.42 -1.16
CA ALA A 171 -13.20 -9.64 0.06
C ALA A 171 -13.42 -8.30 0.76
N SER A 172 -14.52 -8.20 1.49
CA SER A 172 -14.78 -7.09 2.39
C SER A 172 -14.00 -7.29 3.68
N TRP A 173 -13.42 -6.20 4.19
CA TRP A 173 -12.80 -6.15 5.51
C TRP A 173 -13.61 -5.21 6.38
N GLY A 174 -13.88 -5.61 7.64
CA GLY A 174 -14.52 -4.70 8.58
C GLY A 174 -13.68 -3.44 8.74
N ASP A 175 -12.52 -3.65 9.20
CA ASP A 175 -11.63 -2.61 9.64
C ASP A 175 -10.18 -2.87 9.27
N GLY A 176 -9.87 -3.39 8.14
CA GLY A 176 -8.59 -3.86 7.68
C GLY A 176 -8.46 -5.37 7.80
N PRO A 177 -7.39 -5.98 7.33
CA PRO A 177 -7.20 -7.42 7.43
C PRO A 177 -6.92 -7.89 8.87
N HIS A 178 -6.77 -6.97 9.80
CA HIS A 178 -6.60 -7.20 11.23
C HIS A 178 -7.58 -6.37 12.03
N ASP A 179 -8.09 -6.95 13.09
CA ASP A 179 -8.88 -6.27 14.10
C ASP A 179 -7.97 -5.74 15.24
N PRO A 180 -8.13 -4.54 15.77
CA PRO A 180 -9.10 -3.53 15.38
C PRO A 180 -8.63 -2.75 14.18
N ALA A 181 -9.55 -2.48 13.31
CA ALA A 181 -9.30 -1.60 12.25
C ALA A 181 -9.86 -0.24 12.49
N PRO A 182 -9.17 0.62 11.91
CA PRO A 182 -9.24 1.99 12.32
C PRO A 182 -10.11 2.86 11.47
N GLY A 183 -11.06 2.37 10.75
CA GLY A 183 -11.77 3.33 9.96
C GLY A 183 -12.87 2.83 9.05
N GLU A 184 -12.93 3.35 7.85
CA GLU A 184 -13.90 2.94 6.84
C GLU A 184 -13.67 1.50 6.42
N ALA A 185 -14.74 0.72 6.33
CA ALA A 185 -14.66 -0.67 5.90
C ALA A 185 -14.24 -0.76 4.42
N VAL A 186 -13.33 -1.67 4.14
CA VAL A 186 -12.98 -2.03 2.76
C VAL A 186 -14.09 -2.90 2.16
N THR A 187 -14.55 -2.53 0.97
CA THR A 187 -15.55 -3.29 0.22
C THR A 187 -14.95 -3.94 -1.02
N VAL A 188 -15.64 -4.95 -1.55
CA VAL A 188 -15.22 -5.60 -2.80
C VAL A 188 -15.19 -4.57 -3.92
N GLY A 189 -14.07 -4.50 -4.63
CA GLY A 189 -13.84 -3.54 -5.70
C GLY A 189 -12.98 -2.34 -5.32
N ASP A 190 -12.78 -2.07 -4.03
CA ASP A 190 -11.92 -0.97 -3.58
C ASP A 190 -10.45 -1.23 -3.91
N PHE A 191 -9.75 -0.21 -4.37
CA PHE A 191 -8.30 -0.22 -4.58
C PHE A 191 -7.54 0.35 -3.39
N ALA A 192 -8.12 1.36 -2.75
CA ALA A 192 -7.59 2.00 -1.56
C ALA A 192 -8.72 2.70 -0.81
N VAL A 193 -8.61 2.74 0.51
CA VAL A 193 -9.53 3.43 1.40
C VAL A 193 -8.73 4.38 2.29
N HIS A 194 -9.25 5.57 2.50
CA HIS A 194 -8.70 6.56 3.43
C HIS A 194 -9.74 6.93 4.47
N SER A 195 -9.31 6.99 5.71
CA SER A 195 -10.17 7.42 6.82
C SER A 195 -9.39 8.23 7.85
N LEU A 196 -10.13 9.02 8.61
CA LEU A 196 -9.68 9.59 9.87
C LEU A 196 -10.13 8.68 11.00
N THR A 197 -9.22 8.32 11.88
CA THR A 197 -9.51 7.41 13.00
C THR A 197 -8.93 7.90 14.31
N LEU A 198 -9.56 7.49 15.41
CA LEU A 198 -9.04 7.67 16.77
C LEU A 198 -8.25 6.46 17.24
N VAL A 199 -8.24 5.38 16.45
CA VAL A 199 -7.49 4.17 16.79
C VAL A 199 -6.01 4.40 16.48
N PRO A 200 -5.12 4.27 17.47
CA PRO A 200 -3.70 4.49 17.26
C PRO A 200 -3.11 3.41 16.35
N PRO A 201 -1.98 3.68 15.70
CA PRO A 201 -1.25 2.67 14.93
C PRO A 201 -0.90 1.47 15.82
N PRO A 202 -0.83 0.28 15.24
CA PRO A 202 -0.38 -0.91 15.95
C PRO A 202 1.08 -0.79 16.39
N GLU A 203 1.43 -1.47 17.49
CA GLU A 203 2.81 -1.55 17.95
C GLU A 203 3.71 -2.25 16.91
N PRO A 204 4.95 -1.80 16.74
CA PRO A 204 5.90 -2.43 15.84
C PRO A 204 6.19 -3.87 16.21
N THR A 205 6.35 -4.72 15.21
CA THR A 205 6.74 -6.11 15.41
C THR A 205 8.24 -6.27 15.22
N ASN A 206 8.86 -7.19 15.98
CA ASN A 206 10.26 -7.55 15.76
C ASN A 206 10.35 -8.58 14.61
N GLY A 207 10.27 -8.09 13.37
CA GLY A 207 10.20 -8.94 12.19
C GLY A 207 8.78 -9.42 11.90
N LEU A 208 8.65 -10.53 11.17
CA LEU A 208 7.37 -11.10 10.79
C LEU A 208 6.65 -11.72 11.98
N ALA A 209 5.38 -11.39 12.15
CA ALA A 209 4.52 -11.86 13.22
C ALA A 209 3.45 -12.85 12.72
N SER A 210 2.85 -13.58 13.66
CA SER A 210 1.71 -14.47 13.39
C SER A 210 0.40 -13.79 13.73
N LEU A 211 -0.60 -14.03 12.91
CA LEU A 211 -1.99 -13.66 13.11
C LEU A 211 -2.72 -14.74 13.92
#